data_13fcb6c83feb5dd58f5db59d1824afcc
#
_entry.id   13fcb6c83feb5dd58f5db59d1824afcc
#
_cell.length_a   1.000
_cell.length_b   1.000
_cell.length_c   1.000
_cell.angle_alpha   90.00
_cell.angle_beta   90.00
_cell.angle_gamma   90.00
#
_symmetry.space_group_name_H-M   'P 1'
#
loop_
_entity.id
_entity.type
_entity.pdbx_description
1 polymer ?
#
loop_
_entity_poly.entity_id
_entity_poly.type
_entity_poly.pdbx_seq_one_letter_code
_entity_poly.pdbx_strand_id
1 'polypeptide(L)'
;MSAQVDVKVAPPPNNPVPSDLPATPAARAIIRDSTYYLDDGSTILLIGNTLFKIHLSILVPSIGPNNYDYDSCLRLLIGNPGFPSTGKGASDADPLAISTLSARQFRHLLLALLGRPGDPFYMALLTDAKDRCRHTQEVFIRYLDIGNLDDRLHMWNLADWAHHQLELLLKSASQLIEKSWDAETVVQIATFGKTPDEEFSNQLHVFLRRILTPNPCGNLAPHDLSLCVSLYGSLGVLTISQELFGWAFLLVLSLGHRSATWSTKLAREDRLILYAAQAEMVKLSEYTPLGISWLVQPRQPTNGLLHLSCSLCSARCADTWDTTFGKLGTLQSAMPLDDVRQLIHLPRYRQMFAKAISSTSWPCKEKCGEAILQSVDARINKMCQSLSEIHADLVKTPGGVSENAGVGIPYVI
;
A
#
# COMPACT_ATOMS: atom_id res chain seq x y z
N MET A 1 79.26 -25.38 -15.57
CA MET A 1 79.35 -24.06 -14.93
C MET A 1 78.00 -23.40 -15.09
N SER A 2 77.14 -23.57 -14.09
CA SER A 2 75.78 -22.97 -14.12
C SER A 2 75.79 -21.80 -13.17
N ALA A 3 75.52 -20.64 -13.69
CA ALA A 3 75.40 -19.40 -12.86
C ALA A 3 73.94 -19.32 -12.31
N GLN A 4 73.81 -19.31 -10.99
CA GLN A 4 72.59 -18.98 -10.27
C GLN A 4 72.45 -17.45 -10.24
N VAL A 5 71.33 -16.95 -10.73
CA VAL A 5 70.95 -15.54 -10.63
C VAL A 5 70.01 -15.40 -9.42
N ASP A 6 70.49 -14.76 -8.36
CA ASP A 6 69.75 -14.35 -7.21
C ASP A 6 68.79 -13.17 -7.56
N VAL A 7 67.50 -13.44 -7.63
CA VAL A 7 66.49 -12.40 -7.80
C VAL A 7 66.05 -11.91 -6.41
N LYS A 8 66.47 -10.70 -6.05
CA LYS A 8 66.09 -10.00 -4.84
C LYS A 8 64.68 -9.45 -5.02
N VAL A 9 63.67 -10.10 -4.40
CA VAL A 9 62.28 -9.64 -4.38
C VAL A 9 62.15 -8.48 -3.37
N ALA A 10 61.75 -7.31 -3.86
CA ALA A 10 61.42 -6.17 -3.02
C ALA A 10 60.08 -6.37 -2.25
N PRO A 11 59.98 -5.92 -1.00
CA PRO A 11 58.72 -6.03 -0.26
C PRO A 11 57.61 -5.12 -0.86
N PRO A 12 56.36 -5.56 -0.83
CA PRO A 12 55.25 -4.76 -1.36
C PRO A 12 55.04 -3.48 -0.56
N PRO A 13 54.62 -2.38 -1.21
CA PRO A 13 54.33 -1.14 -0.54
C PRO A 13 53.18 -1.29 0.41
N ASN A 14 53.34 -0.81 1.66
CA ASN A 14 52.24 -0.69 2.65
C ASN A 14 51.22 0.33 2.15
N ASN A 15 50.10 -0.17 1.59
CA ASN A 15 48.92 0.66 1.35
C ASN A 15 48.24 0.97 2.69
N PRO A 16 48.01 2.25 3.04
CA PRO A 16 47.18 2.59 4.19
C PRO A 16 45.74 2.08 3.93
N VAL A 17 45.24 1.23 4.83
CA VAL A 17 43.86 0.79 4.84
C VAL A 17 43.01 2.02 5.12
N PRO A 18 42.05 2.38 4.23
CA PRO A 18 41.09 3.44 4.53
C PRO A 18 40.20 2.94 5.66
N SER A 19 40.30 3.57 6.83
CA SER A 19 39.37 3.36 7.94
C SER A 19 38.09 4.18 7.69
N ASP A 20 37.30 3.81 6.68
CA ASP A 20 35.93 4.27 6.52
C ASP A 20 35.01 3.50 7.48
N LEU A 21 35.12 3.81 8.77
CA LEU A 21 34.05 3.54 9.70
C LEU A 21 32.88 4.45 9.29
N PRO A 22 31.65 3.89 9.00
CA PRO A 22 30.49 4.71 8.71
C PRO A 22 30.27 5.70 9.85
N ALA A 23 30.28 6.99 9.53
CA ALA A 23 30.01 8.05 10.48
C ALA A 23 28.70 7.74 11.22
N THR A 24 28.78 7.59 12.53
CA THR A 24 27.62 7.41 13.40
C THR A 24 26.64 8.54 13.09
N PRO A 25 25.37 8.29 12.74
CA PRO A 25 24.42 9.33 12.41
C PRO A 25 24.35 10.30 13.59
N ALA A 26 24.65 11.58 13.34
CA ALA A 26 24.64 12.62 14.36
C ALA A 26 23.27 12.59 15.06
N ALA A 27 23.25 12.40 16.37
CA ALA A 27 22.06 12.40 17.19
C ALA A 27 21.30 13.70 16.92
N ARG A 28 20.10 13.61 16.33
CA ARG A 28 19.27 14.79 16.05
C ARG A 28 18.91 15.46 17.37
N ALA A 29 19.10 16.77 17.46
CA ALA A 29 18.75 17.54 18.65
C ALA A 29 17.26 17.36 18.97
N ILE A 30 16.95 17.12 20.24
CA ILE A 30 15.58 17.06 20.74
C ILE A 30 15.03 18.48 20.77
N ILE A 31 13.83 18.69 20.23
CA ILE A 31 13.15 19.99 20.14
C ILE A 31 11.78 19.93 20.80
N ARG A 32 11.33 21.03 21.41
CA ARG A 32 9.98 21.17 21.89
C ARG A 32 9.03 21.49 20.72
N ASP A 33 7.84 20.90 20.73
CA ASP A 33 6.82 21.24 19.72
C ASP A 33 6.37 22.69 19.92
N SER A 34 6.28 23.46 18.85
CA SER A 34 5.94 24.90 18.91
C SER A 34 4.49 25.18 19.28
N THR A 35 3.60 24.20 19.09
CA THR A 35 2.14 24.35 19.28
C THR A 35 1.64 23.57 20.48
N TYR A 36 2.14 22.34 20.64
CA TYR A 36 1.63 21.37 21.62
C TYR A 36 2.63 21.06 22.74
N TYR A 37 3.48 22.05 23.09
CA TYR A 37 4.23 22.04 24.32
C TYR A 37 3.57 23.03 25.31
N LEU A 38 2.48 22.55 25.97
CA LEU A 38 1.62 23.39 26.83
C LEU A 38 2.31 23.66 28.18
N ASP A 39 2.31 24.91 28.65
CA ASP A 39 2.95 25.29 29.92
C ASP A 39 2.35 24.54 31.11
N ASP A 40 1.02 24.34 31.09
CA ASP A 40 0.25 23.65 32.12
C ASP A 40 0.10 22.13 31.90
N GLY A 41 0.68 21.59 30.81
CA GLY A 41 0.62 20.16 30.51
C GLY A 41 1.21 19.30 31.63
N SER A 42 0.56 18.19 31.93
CA SER A 42 0.95 17.30 33.04
C SER A 42 2.01 16.26 32.64
N THR A 43 2.17 15.97 31.34
CA THR A 43 3.05 14.89 30.87
C THR A 43 3.82 15.28 29.64
N ILE A 44 5.10 14.94 29.61
CA ILE A 44 6.01 15.18 28.50
C ILE A 44 6.24 13.88 27.74
N LEU A 45 5.90 13.90 26.46
CA LEU A 45 6.06 12.79 25.50
C LEU A 45 7.19 13.10 24.55
N LEU A 46 8.06 12.12 24.29
CA LEU A 46 9.06 12.17 23.22
C LEU A 46 8.62 11.31 22.06
N ILE A 47 8.33 11.93 20.92
CA ILE A 47 7.94 11.25 19.69
C ILE A 47 8.94 11.60 18.59
N GLY A 48 9.72 10.60 18.17
CA GLY A 48 10.89 10.85 17.33
C GLY A 48 11.91 11.73 18.05
N ASN A 49 12.11 12.96 17.57
CA ASN A 49 12.98 13.96 18.22
C ASN A 49 12.21 15.18 18.76
N THR A 50 10.88 15.07 18.91
CA THR A 50 10.01 16.17 19.31
C THR A 50 9.39 15.90 20.68
N LEU A 51 9.49 16.87 21.59
CA LEU A 51 8.82 16.86 22.90
C LEU A 51 7.46 17.52 22.78
N PHE A 52 6.44 16.82 23.24
CA PHE A 52 5.08 17.32 23.43
C PHE A 52 4.79 17.36 24.92
N LYS A 53 4.18 18.43 25.40
CA LYS A 53 3.73 18.53 26.79
C LYS A 53 2.24 18.76 26.81
N ILE A 54 1.47 17.76 27.24
CA ILE A 54 0.00 17.74 27.17
C ILE A 54 -0.61 17.19 28.46
N HIS A 55 -1.91 17.39 28.60
CA HIS A 55 -2.71 16.66 29.57
C HIS A 55 -3.12 15.32 28.97
N LEU A 56 -2.63 14.22 29.53
CA LEU A 56 -2.93 12.88 28.99
C LEU A 56 -4.41 12.51 29.01
N SER A 57 -5.21 13.15 29.89
CA SER A 57 -6.68 13.01 29.90
C SER A 57 -7.35 13.31 28.56
N ILE A 58 -6.67 14.09 27.69
CA ILE A 58 -7.15 14.41 26.34
C ILE A 58 -7.16 13.17 25.44
N LEU A 59 -6.24 12.22 25.68
CA LEU A 59 -6.08 11.00 24.90
C LEU A 59 -6.95 9.85 25.44
N VAL A 60 -7.67 10.06 26.55
CA VAL A 60 -8.56 9.05 27.12
C VAL A 60 -9.96 9.26 26.60
N PRO A 61 -10.56 8.28 25.93
CA PRO A 61 -11.94 8.40 25.46
C PRO A 61 -12.89 8.63 26.63
N SER A 62 -13.66 9.70 26.54
CA SER A 62 -14.52 10.15 27.64
C SER A 62 -15.71 9.23 27.92
N ILE A 63 -16.09 8.38 26.97
CA ILE A 63 -17.28 7.52 27.08
C ILE A 63 -17.11 6.30 26.14
N GLY A 64 -16.86 5.16 26.72
CA GLY A 64 -16.99 3.87 26.02
C GLY A 64 -17.66 2.85 26.95
N PRO A 65 -18.40 1.86 26.42
CA PRO A 65 -19.04 0.82 27.23
C PRO A 65 -18.03 -0.06 27.98
N ASN A 66 -16.77 0.02 27.61
CA ASN A 66 -15.68 -0.74 28.22
C ASN A 66 -14.78 0.28 28.92
N ASN A 67 -14.99 0.63 30.15
CA ASN A 67 -14.12 1.48 30.99
C ASN A 67 -12.61 1.24 30.71
N TYR A 68 -12.12 1.73 29.55
CA TYR A 68 -10.69 1.73 29.29
C TYR A 68 -10.04 2.69 30.27
N ASP A 69 -9.21 2.17 31.14
CA ASP A 69 -8.45 2.97 32.04
C ASP A 69 -7.33 3.71 31.29
N TYR A 70 -6.90 4.79 31.88
CA TYR A 70 -5.80 5.62 31.41
C TYR A 70 -4.52 4.79 31.07
N ASP A 71 -4.21 3.81 31.87
CA ASP A 71 -3.04 2.95 31.71
C ASP A 71 -3.15 2.09 30.45
N SER A 72 -4.34 1.65 30.09
CA SER A 72 -4.57 0.87 28.85
C SER A 72 -4.33 1.72 27.60
N CYS A 73 -4.82 2.95 27.54
CA CYS A 73 -4.57 3.86 26.41
C CYS A 73 -3.08 4.20 26.26
N LEU A 74 -2.38 4.44 27.38
CA LEU A 74 -0.94 4.67 27.37
C LEU A 74 -0.15 3.45 26.90
N ARG A 75 -0.52 2.25 27.35
CA ARG A 75 0.12 1.01 26.89
C ARG A 75 -0.02 0.79 25.40
N LEU A 76 -1.18 1.11 24.82
CA LEU A 76 -1.41 1.06 23.38
C LEU A 76 -0.52 2.06 22.63
N LEU A 77 -0.37 3.28 23.14
CA LEU A 77 0.51 4.30 22.55
C LEU A 77 1.99 3.94 22.66
N ILE A 78 2.41 3.42 23.81
CA ILE A 78 3.82 3.07 24.07
C ILE A 78 4.21 1.76 23.39
N GLY A 79 3.23 0.89 23.09
CA GLY A 79 3.48 -0.41 22.46
C GLY A 79 4.19 -1.42 23.37
N ASN A 80 4.28 -1.14 24.69
CA ASN A 80 4.96 -2.00 25.67
C ASN A 80 4.04 -2.36 26.85
N PRO A 81 3.54 -3.61 26.94
CA PRO A 81 2.62 -4.04 27.98
C PRO A 81 3.24 -4.08 29.40
N GLY A 82 4.57 -4.04 29.52
CA GLY A 82 5.30 -4.14 30.80
C GLY A 82 5.78 -2.80 31.37
N PHE A 83 5.28 -1.68 30.86
CA PHE A 83 5.81 -0.36 31.20
C PHE A 83 5.33 0.11 32.61
N PRO A 84 6.22 0.36 33.57
CA PRO A 84 5.87 1.02 34.82
C PRO A 84 5.63 2.50 34.59
N SER A 85 4.39 2.96 34.73
CA SER A 85 3.95 4.32 34.51
C SER A 85 4.43 5.35 35.57
N THR A 86 5.12 4.90 36.59
CA THR A 86 5.50 5.74 37.74
C THR A 86 6.77 6.55 37.45
N GLY A 87 6.61 7.83 37.24
CA GLY A 87 7.69 8.84 37.25
C GLY A 87 8.21 9.33 35.92
N LYS A 88 7.99 8.63 34.80
CA LYS A 88 8.40 9.10 33.46
C LYS A 88 7.42 10.13 32.89
N GLY A 89 7.95 11.09 32.15
CA GLY A 89 7.15 12.15 31.54
C GLY A 89 6.96 13.38 32.42
N ALA A 90 7.62 13.44 33.60
CA ALA A 90 7.54 14.60 34.47
C ALA A 90 8.45 15.76 34.08
N SER A 91 9.52 15.49 33.30
CA SER A 91 10.48 16.49 32.86
C SER A 91 11.03 16.21 31.47
N ASP A 92 11.62 17.24 30.84
CA ASP A 92 12.30 17.10 29.53
C ASP A 92 13.52 16.14 29.59
N ALA A 93 14.09 15.98 30.79
CA ALA A 93 15.21 15.07 30.98
C ALA A 93 14.80 13.60 31.04
N ASP A 94 13.55 13.33 31.39
CA ASP A 94 13.00 11.96 31.45
C ASP A 94 11.59 11.91 30.80
N PRO A 95 11.47 12.15 29.49
CA PRO A 95 10.20 12.12 28.79
C PRO A 95 9.72 10.69 28.62
N LEU A 96 8.41 10.54 28.44
CA LEU A 96 7.81 9.27 28.04
C LEU A 96 8.00 9.07 26.54
N ALA A 97 8.88 8.13 26.16
CA ALA A 97 9.18 7.87 24.75
C ALA A 97 8.11 7.02 24.08
N ILE A 98 7.61 7.48 22.92
CA ILE A 98 6.67 6.78 22.06
C ILE A 98 7.35 6.52 20.72
N SER A 99 7.67 5.26 20.44
CA SER A 99 8.37 4.86 19.21
C SER A 99 7.44 4.44 18.06
N THR A 100 6.16 4.22 18.35
CA THR A 100 5.17 3.70 17.39
C THR A 100 4.54 4.78 16.52
N LEU A 101 4.82 6.05 16.78
CA LEU A 101 4.24 7.21 16.12
C LEU A 101 5.28 8.15 15.58
N SER A 102 4.93 8.87 14.52
CA SER A 102 5.67 10.05 14.08
C SER A 102 5.12 11.33 14.72
N ALA A 103 5.98 12.35 14.87
CA ALA A 103 5.57 13.65 15.40
C ALA A 103 4.46 14.30 14.51
N ARG A 104 4.49 14.04 13.19
CA ARG A 104 3.44 14.50 12.26
C ARG A 104 2.08 13.90 12.61
N GLN A 105 2.00 12.58 12.75
CA GLN A 105 0.76 11.87 13.09
C GLN A 105 0.18 12.41 14.38
N PHE A 106 1.03 12.58 15.39
CA PHE A 106 0.58 13.06 16.68
C PHE A 106 0.08 14.50 16.64
N ARG A 107 0.71 15.39 15.84
CA ARG A 107 0.20 16.77 15.64
C ARG A 107 -1.18 16.76 14.97
N HIS A 108 -1.42 15.89 14.00
CA HIS A 108 -2.72 15.79 13.34
C HIS A 108 -3.81 15.34 14.31
N LEU A 109 -3.51 14.37 15.18
CA LEU A 109 -4.42 13.95 16.25
C LEU A 109 -4.70 15.11 17.24
N LEU A 110 -3.66 15.79 17.72
CA LEU A 110 -3.83 16.90 18.64
C LEU A 110 -4.59 18.06 18.01
N LEU A 111 -4.43 18.31 16.72
CA LEU A 111 -5.22 19.30 15.99
C LEU A 111 -6.73 18.94 16.03
N ALA A 112 -7.06 17.66 15.85
CA ALA A 112 -8.46 17.22 15.92
C ALA A 112 -9.05 17.30 17.33
N LEU A 113 -8.23 17.03 18.37
CA LEU A 113 -8.69 16.99 19.77
C LEU A 113 -8.71 18.37 20.45
N LEU A 114 -7.74 19.23 20.12
CA LEU A 114 -7.52 20.52 20.80
C LEU A 114 -7.85 21.74 19.93
N GLY A 115 -8.17 21.52 18.65
CA GLY A 115 -8.46 22.58 17.71
C GLY A 115 -9.63 23.47 18.21
N ARG A 116 -9.53 24.77 17.95
CA ARG A 116 -10.53 25.75 18.39
C ARG A 116 -11.18 26.43 17.20
N PRO A 117 -12.47 26.75 17.27
CA PRO A 117 -13.11 27.63 16.29
C PRO A 117 -12.32 28.95 16.21
N GLY A 118 -11.96 29.36 14.99
CA GLY A 118 -11.12 30.52 14.74
C GLY A 118 -9.65 30.19 14.46
N ASP A 119 -9.16 29.01 14.79
CA ASP A 119 -7.88 28.51 14.31
C ASP A 119 -8.01 28.12 12.82
N PRO A 120 -7.24 28.75 11.90
CA PRO A 120 -7.34 28.46 10.48
C PRO A 120 -7.00 27.01 10.13
N PHE A 121 -6.08 26.35 10.86
CA PHE A 121 -5.74 24.95 10.64
C PHE A 121 -6.88 24.02 11.06
N TYR A 122 -7.53 24.32 12.19
CA TYR A 122 -8.70 23.56 12.64
C TYR A 122 -9.90 23.77 11.71
N MET A 123 -10.14 25.02 11.27
CA MET A 123 -11.19 25.28 10.29
C MET A 123 -10.93 24.58 8.94
N ALA A 124 -9.67 24.54 8.49
CA ALA A 124 -9.26 23.77 7.31
C ALA A 124 -9.53 22.28 7.52
N LEU A 125 -9.20 21.72 8.70
CA LEU A 125 -9.48 20.33 9.04
C LEU A 125 -10.97 19.99 8.90
N LEU A 126 -11.87 20.89 9.26
CA LEU A 126 -13.32 20.67 9.20
C LEU A 126 -13.91 20.81 7.78
N THR A 127 -13.23 21.51 6.87
CA THR A 127 -13.81 21.94 5.60
C THR A 127 -13.11 21.39 4.36
N ASP A 128 -11.80 21.05 4.44
CA ASP A 128 -10.98 20.71 3.28
C ASP A 128 -11.50 19.51 2.49
N ALA A 129 -12.03 18.48 3.16
CA ALA A 129 -12.56 17.30 2.47
C ALA A 129 -13.86 17.59 1.68
N LYS A 130 -14.57 18.67 2.00
CA LYS A 130 -15.79 19.09 1.27
C LYS A 130 -15.49 19.99 0.08
N ASP A 131 -14.31 20.62 0.06
CA ASP A 131 -13.87 21.51 -1.01
C ASP A 131 -12.91 20.77 -1.97
N ARG A 132 -13.42 20.37 -3.14
CA ARG A 132 -12.63 19.66 -4.15
C ARG A 132 -11.35 20.39 -4.58
N CYS A 133 -11.32 21.72 -4.51
CA CYS A 133 -10.13 22.49 -4.85
C CYS A 133 -9.01 22.32 -3.82
N ARG A 134 -9.32 21.84 -2.64
CA ARG A 134 -8.38 21.59 -1.53
C ARG A 134 -7.96 20.14 -1.38
N HIS A 135 -8.41 19.24 -2.25
CA HIS A 135 -8.05 17.83 -2.21
C HIS A 135 -6.57 17.65 -2.57
N THR A 136 -5.72 17.67 -1.56
CA THR A 136 -4.27 17.47 -1.69
C THR A 136 -3.84 16.19 -0.97
N GLN A 137 -2.64 15.71 -1.30
CA GLN A 137 -2.03 14.56 -0.61
C GLN A 137 -1.87 14.85 0.89
N GLU A 138 -1.51 16.07 1.27
CA GLU A 138 -1.36 16.49 2.67
C GLU A 138 -2.68 16.39 3.44
N VAL A 139 -3.77 16.86 2.83
CA VAL A 139 -5.12 16.75 3.40
C VAL A 139 -5.52 15.29 3.57
N PHE A 140 -5.24 14.43 2.58
CA PHE A 140 -5.50 13.00 2.68
C PHE A 140 -4.71 12.36 3.83
N ILE A 141 -3.39 12.64 3.91
CA ILE A 141 -2.52 12.11 4.95
C ILE A 141 -2.99 12.59 6.35
N ARG A 142 -3.47 13.80 6.46
CA ARG A 142 -3.99 14.34 7.73
C ARG A 142 -5.15 13.51 8.27
N TYR A 143 -6.16 13.21 7.46
CA TYR A 143 -7.27 12.37 7.90
C TYR A 143 -6.86 10.91 8.10
N LEU A 144 -5.95 10.40 7.28
CA LEU A 144 -5.39 9.05 7.44
C LEU A 144 -4.64 8.91 8.78
N ASP A 145 -3.82 9.90 9.13
CA ASP A 145 -3.09 9.92 10.40
C ASP A 145 -4.05 9.95 11.59
N ILE A 146 -5.12 10.76 11.53
CA ILE A 146 -6.14 10.84 12.57
C ILE A 146 -6.85 9.48 12.69
N GLY A 147 -7.39 8.93 11.60
CA GLY A 147 -8.14 7.69 11.64
C GLY A 147 -7.31 6.49 12.14
N ASN A 148 -6.04 6.38 11.72
CA ASN A 148 -5.16 5.31 12.19
C ASN A 148 -4.84 5.38 13.69
N LEU A 149 -4.79 6.58 14.27
CA LEU A 149 -4.52 6.76 15.70
C LEU A 149 -5.77 6.57 16.55
N ASP A 150 -6.90 7.04 16.06
CA ASP A 150 -8.18 6.92 16.77
C ASP A 150 -8.61 5.47 16.93
N ASP A 151 -8.39 4.64 15.91
CA ASP A 151 -8.61 3.19 15.99
C ASP A 151 -7.76 2.56 17.10
N ARG A 152 -6.48 2.96 17.20
CA ARG A 152 -5.57 2.49 18.25
C ARG A 152 -5.94 2.99 19.65
N LEU A 153 -6.48 4.20 19.74
CA LEU A 153 -6.86 4.84 21.00
C LEU A 153 -8.33 4.60 21.39
N HIS A 154 -9.06 3.81 20.58
CA HIS A 154 -10.47 3.52 20.76
C HIS A 154 -11.37 4.77 20.79
N MET A 155 -10.98 5.80 20.02
CA MET A 155 -11.76 7.03 19.84
C MET A 155 -12.73 6.88 18.64
N TRP A 156 -13.65 5.95 18.71
CA TRP A 156 -14.51 5.50 17.60
C TRP A 156 -15.20 6.64 16.83
N ASN A 157 -15.71 7.66 17.54
CA ASN A 157 -16.39 8.79 16.90
C ASN A 157 -15.45 9.63 16.02
N LEU A 158 -14.20 9.77 16.42
CA LEU A 158 -13.21 10.53 15.67
C LEU A 158 -12.68 9.68 14.50
N ALA A 159 -12.53 8.35 14.70
CA ALA A 159 -12.23 7.40 13.65
C ALA A 159 -13.30 7.41 12.55
N ASP A 160 -14.57 7.30 12.91
CA ASP A 160 -15.69 7.35 11.96
C ASP A 160 -15.75 8.69 11.22
N TRP A 161 -15.48 9.79 11.92
CA TRP A 161 -15.42 11.09 11.28
C TRP A 161 -14.28 11.18 10.27
N ALA A 162 -13.06 10.74 10.62
CA ALA A 162 -11.90 10.73 9.73
C ALA A 162 -12.14 9.83 8.51
N HIS A 163 -12.75 8.66 8.73
CA HIS A 163 -13.20 7.74 7.69
C HIS A 163 -14.11 8.45 6.68
N HIS A 164 -15.15 9.11 7.16
CA HIS A 164 -16.06 9.85 6.28
C HIS A 164 -15.35 10.97 5.47
N GLN A 165 -14.36 11.67 6.06
CA GLN A 165 -13.60 12.67 5.34
C GLN A 165 -12.75 12.02 4.21
N LEU A 166 -12.14 10.86 4.48
CA LEU A 166 -11.39 10.10 3.47
C LEU A 166 -12.28 9.61 2.32
N GLU A 167 -13.51 9.16 2.60
CA GLU A 167 -14.47 8.81 1.55
C GLU A 167 -14.77 10.00 0.61
N LEU A 168 -14.96 11.20 1.17
CA LEU A 168 -15.17 12.40 0.37
C LEU A 168 -14.00 12.69 -0.56
N LEU A 169 -12.76 12.50 -0.07
CA LEU A 169 -11.54 12.66 -0.87
C LEU A 169 -11.43 11.60 -1.96
N LEU A 170 -11.75 10.34 -1.66
CA LEU A 170 -11.69 9.23 -2.62
C LEU A 170 -12.68 9.38 -3.77
N LYS A 171 -13.84 9.99 -3.55
CA LYS A 171 -14.83 10.30 -4.59
C LYS A 171 -14.29 11.25 -5.68
N SER A 172 -13.25 12.02 -5.38
CA SER A 172 -12.58 12.95 -6.32
C SER A 172 -11.06 12.74 -6.40
N ALA A 173 -10.62 11.49 -6.29
CA ALA A 173 -9.22 11.12 -6.15
C ALA A 173 -8.32 11.41 -7.37
N SER A 174 -8.82 11.93 -8.51
CA SER A 174 -8.02 12.16 -9.72
C SER A 174 -6.78 13.01 -9.46
N GLN A 175 -6.88 14.05 -8.64
CA GLN A 175 -5.76 14.94 -8.30
C GLN A 175 -4.74 14.26 -7.36
N LEU A 176 -5.18 13.29 -6.56
CA LEU A 176 -4.34 12.55 -5.61
C LEU A 176 -3.50 11.48 -6.32
N ILE A 177 -3.99 10.95 -7.44
CA ILE A 177 -3.33 9.86 -8.17
C ILE A 177 -2.06 10.33 -8.87
N GLU A 178 -2.02 11.59 -9.30
CA GLU A 178 -0.88 12.17 -10.00
C GLU A 178 0.29 12.56 -9.08
N LYS A 179 0.13 12.41 -7.77
CA LYS A 179 1.16 12.73 -6.77
C LYS A 179 2.11 11.55 -6.55
N SER A 180 3.34 11.87 -6.19
CA SER A 180 4.29 10.84 -5.76
C SER A 180 4.01 10.47 -4.29
N TRP A 181 3.83 9.17 -4.05
CA TRP A 181 3.57 8.59 -2.73
C TRP A 181 4.81 7.87 -2.23
N ASP A 182 5.08 7.94 -0.94
CA ASP A 182 6.12 7.15 -0.31
C ASP A 182 5.57 5.79 0.16
N ALA A 183 6.46 4.81 0.33
CA ALA A 183 6.08 3.45 0.68
C ALA A 183 5.43 3.36 2.08
N GLU A 184 5.88 4.17 3.03
CA GLU A 184 5.33 4.19 4.39
C GLU A 184 3.87 4.62 4.37
N THR A 185 3.57 5.72 3.69
CA THR A 185 2.18 6.22 3.55
C THR A 185 1.30 5.21 2.81
N VAL A 186 1.80 4.56 1.76
CA VAL A 186 1.04 3.52 1.04
C VAL A 186 0.72 2.33 1.95
N VAL A 187 1.66 1.91 2.78
CA VAL A 187 1.45 0.86 3.78
C VAL A 187 0.43 1.29 4.85
N GLN A 188 0.49 2.56 5.30
CA GLN A 188 -0.50 3.11 6.24
C GLN A 188 -1.91 3.11 5.65
N ILE A 189 -2.07 3.47 4.36
CA ILE A 189 -3.36 3.41 3.65
C ILE A 189 -3.86 1.96 3.60
N ALA A 190 -2.99 1.00 3.27
CA ALA A 190 -3.36 -0.41 3.21
C ALA A 190 -3.74 -0.98 4.59
N THR A 191 -3.06 -0.53 5.65
CA THR A 191 -3.39 -0.91 7.03
C THR A 191 -4.76 -0.37 7.42
N PHE A 192 -5.04 0.87 7.10
CA PHE A 192 -6.33 1.52 7.36
C PHE A 192 -7.47 0.87 6.57
N GLY A 193 -7.18 0.33 5.39
CA GLY A 193 -8.14 -0.42 4.57
C GLY A 193 -8.60 -1.77 5.15
N LYS A 194 -8.06 -2.23 6.28
CA LYS A 194 -8.53 -3.42 7.01
C LYS A 194 -9.76 -3.16 7.89
N THR A 195 -10.55 -2.17 7.55
CA THR A 195 -11.81 -1.87 8.22
C THR A 195 -12.87 -2.94 7.92
N PRO A 196 -13.85 -3.16 8.81
CA PRO A 196 -15.00 -4.03 8.55
C PRO A 196 -15.93 -3.48 7.45
N ASP A 197 -15.81 -2.21 7.07
CA ASP A 197 -16.52 -1.63 5.94
C ASP A 197 -15.90 -2.08 4.62
N GLU A 198 -16.53 -3.09 4.00
CA GLU A 198 -16.06 -3.67 2.72
C GLU A 198 -16.09 -2.65 1.57
N GLU A 199 -17.04 -1.73 1.55
CA GLU A 199 -17.15 -0.75 0.47
C GLU A 199 -15.99 0.24 0.51
N PHE A 200 -15.71 0.78 1.67
CA PHE A 200 -14.59 1.68 1.87
C PHE A 200 -13.24 0.99 1.65
N SER A 201 -13.06 -0.23 2.17
CA SER A 201 -11.90 -1.06 1.92
C SER A 201 -11.64 -1.24 0.42
N ASN A 202 -12.68 -1.56 -0.35
CA ASN A 202 -12.58 -1.67 -1.81
C ASN A 202 -12.20 -0.34 -2.47
N GLN A 203 -12.77 0.78 -2.03
CA GLN A 203 -12.41 2.11 -2.56
C GLN A 203 -10.93 2.43 -2.32
N LEU A 204 -10.39 2.12 -1.14
CA LEU A 204 -8.96 2.26 -0.83
C LEU A 204 -8.09 1.35 -1.69
N HIS A 205 -8.46 0.09 -1.89
CA HIS A 205 -7.71 -0.82 -2.77
C HIS A 205 -7.73 -0.35 -4.23
N VAL A 206 -8.85 0.17 -4.71
CA VAL A 206 -8.92 0.80 -6.05
C VAL A 206 -7.98 2.00 -6.13
N PHE A 207 -7.96 2.84 -5.11
CA PHE A 207 -7.07 4.00 -5.03
C PHE A 207 -5.60 3.56 -5.02
N LEU A 208 -5.21 2.60 -4.15
CA LEU A 208 -3.85 2.06 -4.07
C LEU A 208 -3.37 1.50 -5.41
N ARG A 209 -4.19 0.69 -6.08
CA ARG A 209 -3.85 0.17 -7.41
C ARG A 209 -3.64 1.30 -8.42
N ARG A 210 -4.42 2.38 -8.35
CA ARG A 210 -4.28 3.51 -9.28
C ARG A 210 -3.02 4.31 -9.05
N ILE A 211 -2.63 4.59 -7.81
CA ILE A 211 -1.38 5.32 -7.51
C ILE A 211 -0.13 4.51 -7.86
N LEU A 212 -0.22 3.17 -7.84
CA LEU A 212 0.89 2.27 -8.19
C LEU A 212 0.93 1.96 -9.68
N THR A 213 -0.19 2.13 -10.41
CA THR A 213 -0.26 1.76 -11.82
C THR A 213 0.48 2.79 -12.68
N PRO A 214 1.30 2.31 -13.64
CA PRO A 214 1.99 3.21 -14.55
C PRO A 214 1.02 4.08 -15.33
N ASN A 215 1.44 5.32 -15.60
CA ASN A 215 0.68 6.26 -16.42
C ASN A 215 0.41 5.64 -17.80
N PRO A 216 -0.79 5.83 -18.39
CA PRO A 216 -1.23 5.18 -19.64
C PRO A 216 -0.35 5.46 -20.87
N CYS A 217 0.58 6.40 -20.80
CA CYS A 217 1.54 6.69 -21.87
C CYS A 217 2.69 5.68 -21.99
N GLY A 218 2.69 4.60 -21.19
CA GLY A 218 3.55 3.44 -21.40
C GLY A 218 4.92 3.46 -20.72
N ASN A 219 5.34 4.56 -20.16
CA ASN A 219 6.58 4.62 -19.38
C ASN A 219 6.25 4.77 -17.90
N LEU A 220 6.66 3.78 -17.10
CA LEU A 220 6.70 3.93 -15.63
C LEU A 220 7.66 5.08 -15.31
N ALA A 221 7.18 6.09 -14.58
CA ALA A 221 8.06 7.12 -14.07
C ALA A 221 9.10 6.47 -13.13
N PRO A 222 10.36 6.91 -13.11
CA PRO A 222 11.41 6.27 -12.29
C PRO A 222 11.09 6.18 -10.80
N HIS A 223 10.30 7.11 -10.26
CA HIS A 223 9.87 7.09 -8.86
C HIS A 223 8.77 6.04 -8.60
N ASP A 224 7.88 5.77 -9.57
CA ASP A 224 6.86 4.72 -9.43
C ASP A 224 7.49 3.35 -9.31
N LEU A 225 8.57 3.11 -10.09
CA LEU A 225 9.38 1.90 -9.98
C LEU A 225 10.04 1.75 -8.62
N SER A 226 10.56 2.85 -8.06
CA SER A 226 11.16 2.83 -6.73
C SER A 226 10.15 2.47 -5.65
N LEU A 227 8.95 3.00 -5.73
CA LEU A 227 7.85 2.69 -4.81
C LEU A 227 7.48 1.20 -4.88
N CYS A 228 7.24 0.69 -6.09
CA CYS A 228 6.88 -0.73 -6.30
C CYS A 228 7.98 -1.68 -5.79
N VAL A 229 9.25 -1.35 -6.06
CA VAL A 229 10.39 -2.14 -5.59
C VAL A 229 10.52 -2.09 -4.06
N SER A 230 10.29 -0.92 -3.45
CA SER A 230 10.31 -0.77 -1.99
C SER A 230 9.20 -1.57 -1.32
N LEU A 231 7.99 -1.56 -1.90
CA LEU A 231 6.86 -2.36 -1.39
C LEU A 231 7.12 -3.86 -1.55
N TYR A 232 7.64 -4.29 -2.68
CA TYR A 232 8.00 -5.69 -2.95
C TYR A 232 9.11 -6.19 -2.01
N GLY A 233 10.16 -5.40 -1.80
CA GLY A 233 11.27 -5.76 -0.91
C GLY A 233 10.93 -5.68 0.58
N SER A 234 9.75 -5.17 0.95
CA SER A 234 9.32 -5.06 2.34
C SER A 234 8.47 -6.26 2.76
N LEU A 235 9.07 -7.22 3.48
CA LEU A 235 8.36 -8.41 4.00
C LEU A 235 7.13 -8.04 4.86
N GLY A 236 7.15 -6.87 5.52
CA GLY A 236 6.01 -6.37 6.30
C GLY A 236 4.77 -6.11 5.46
N VAL A 237 4.90 -5.76 4.19
CA VAL A 237 3.76 -5.49 3.30
C VAL A 237 2.92 -6.74 3.09
N LEU A 238 3.53 -7.91 2.92
CA LEU A 238 2.83 -9.18 2.74
C LEU A 238 1.94 -9.53 3.96
N THR A 239 2.41 -9.24 5.17
CA THR A 239 1.64 -9.49 6.40
C THR A 239 0.54 -8.45 6.62
N ILE A 240 0.74 -7.22 6.10
CA ILE A 240 -0.23 -6.15 6.22
C ILE A 240 -1.33 -6.29 5.16
N SER A 241 -0.98 -6.46 3.88
CA SER A 241 -1.97 -6.61 2.81
C SER A 241 -1.43 -7.50 1.70
N GLN A 242 -2.01 -8.69 1.56
CA GLN A 242 -1.70 -9.62 0.48
C GLN A 242 -2.05 -9.01 -0.89
N GLU A 243 -3.12 -8.24 -0.96
CA GLU A 243 -3.57 -7.57 -2.20
C GLU A 243 -2.56 -6.52 -2.65
N LEU A 244 -2.08 -5.68 -1.73
CA LEU A 244 -1.07 -4.67 -2.03
C LEU A 244 0.24 -5.33 -2.44
N PHE A 245 0.69 -6.34 -1.70
CA PHE A 245 1.91 -7.08 -2.01
C PHE A 245 1.80 -7.77 -3.38
N GLY A 246 0.70 -8.49 -3.64
CA GLY A 246 0.48 -9.17 -4.92
C GLY A 246 0.45 -8.19 -6.10
N TRP A 247 -0.10 -7.00 -5.89
CA TRP A 247 -0.06 -5.95 -6.91
C TRP A 247 1.37 -5.41 -7.15
N ALA A 248 2.14 -5.14 -6.08
CA ALA A 248 3.54 -4.73 -6.20
C ALA A 248 4.40 -5.82 -6.88
N PHE A 249 4.19 -7.08 -6.51
CA PHE A 249 4.83 -8.25 -7.14
C PHE A 249 4.54 -8.31 -8.64
N LEU A 250 3.26 -8.16 -9.03
CA LEU A 250 2.85 -8.14 -10.44
C LEU A 250 3.55 -7.01 -11.21
N LEU A 251 3.61 -5.81 -10.64
CA LEU A 251 4.26 -4.66 -11.28
C LEU A 251 5.75 -4.91 -11.50
N VAL A 252 6.45 -5.42 -10.48
CA VAL A 252 7.87 -5.77 -10.59
C VAL A 252 8.09 -6.91 -11.59
N LEU A 253 7.24 -7.94 -11.58
CA LEU A 253 7.28 -9.06 -12.51
C LEU A 253 7.08 -8.61 -13.96
N SER A 254 6.17 -7.65 -14.19
CA SER A 254 5.85 -7.13 -15.53
C SER A 254 7.02 -6.39 -16.20
N LEU A 255 7.98 -5.90 -15.43
CA LEU A 255 9.19 -5.26 -15.96
C LEU A 255 10.05 -6.25 -16.77
N GLY A 256 9.95 -7.54 -16.44
CA GLY A 256 10.67 -8.62 -17.10
C GLY A 256 12.15 -8.69 -16.76
N HIS A 257 12.73 -9.83 -17.05
CA HIS A 257 14.12 -10.17 -16.69
C HIS A 257 15.21 -9.28 -17.34
N ARG A 258 14.88 -8.57 -18.41
CA ARG A 258 15.82 -7.64 -19.08
C ARG A 258 15.79 -6.23 -18.49
N SER A 259 14.96 -5.98 -17.49
CA SER A 259 14.87 -4.69 -16.86
C SER A 259 16.14 -4.36 -16.07
N ALA A 260 16.64 -3.13 -16.24
CA ALA A 260 17.75 -2.62 -15.42
C ALA A 260 17.36 -2.58 -13.93
N THR A 261 16.08 -2.40 -13.60
CA THR A 261 15.58 -2.42 -12.22
C THR A 261 15.85 -3.76 -11.54
N TRP A 262 15.62 -4.88 -12.23
CA TRP A 262 15.91 -6.20 -11.67
C TRP A 262 17.40 -6.39 -11.39
N SER A 263 18.26 -5.94 -12.28
CA SER A 263 19.72 -6.12 -12.12
C SER A 263 20.33 -5.21 -11.07
N THR A 264 19.78 -4.00 -10.87
CA THR A 264 20.41 -2.97 -10.03
C THR A 264 19.75 -2.78 -8.66
N LYS A 265 18.43 -3.08 -8.53
CA LYS A 265 17.67 -2.77 -7.32
C LYS A 265 17.14 -3.99 -6.56
N LEU A 266 17.20 -5.18 -7.17
CA LEU A 266 16.71 -6.41 -6.54
C LEU A 266 17.87 -7.31 -6.11
N ALA A 267 17.72 -7.95 -4.94
CA ALA A 267 18.61 -8.98 -4.48
C ALA A 267 18.61 -10.19 -5.44
N ARG A 268 19.63 -11.03 -5.36
CA ARG A 268 19.73 -12.21 -6.21
C ARG A 268 18.57 -13.18 -5.98
N GLU A 269 18.22 -13.35 -4.73
CA GLU A 269 17.13 -14.21 -4.24
C GLU A 269 15.79 -13.76 -4.82
N ASP A 270 15.49 -12.46 -4.77
CA ASP A 270 14.28 -11.88 -5.35
C ASP A 270 14.20 -12.13 -6.86
N ARG A 271 15.34 -11.99 -7.57
CA ARG A 271 15.39 -12.26 -9.00
C ARG A 271 15.11 -13.71 -9.34
N LEU A 272 15.60 -14.67 -8.53
CA LEU A 272 15.31 -16.09 -8.72
C LEU A 272 13.81 -16.39 -8.59
N ILE A 273 13.14 -15.81 -7.61
CA ILE A 273 11.69 -15.92 -7.43
C ILE A 273 10.96 -15.36 -8.64
N LEU A 274 11.35 -14.17 -9.11
CA LEU A 274 10.74 -13.55 -10.27
C LEU A 274 10.97 -14.33 -11.57
N TYR A 275 12.14 -14.97 -11.76
CA TYR A 275 12.39 -15.86 -12.91
C TYR A 275 11.48 -17.09 -12.83
N ALA A 276 11.36 -17.71 -11.67
CA ALA A 276 10.47 -18.85 -11.47
C ALA A 276 9.02 -18.47 -11.78
N ALA A 277 8.55 -17.35 -11.23
CA ALA A 277 7.22 -16.83 -11.48
C ALA A 277 6.96 -16.55 -12.97
N GLN A 278 7.92 -15.98 -13.70
CA GLN A 278 7.78 -15.78 -15.15
C GLN A 278 7.68 -17.12 -15.91
N ALA A 279 8.45 -18.11 -15.52
CA ALA A 279 8.42 -19.44 -16.15
C ALA A 279 7.08 -20.14 -15.90
N GLU A 280 6.52 -20.04 -14.70
CA GLU A 280 5.23 -20.63 -14.36
C GLU A 280 4.04 -19.92 -15.02
N MET A 281 4.09 -18.59 -15.12
CA MET A 281 3.00 -17.77 -15.64
C MET A 281 3.13 -17.42 -17.13
N VAL A 282 3.70 -18.31 -17.94
CA VAL A 282 3.87 -18.07 -19.39
C VAL A 282 2.53 -17.89 -20.10
N LYS A 283 1.51 -18.65 -19.69
CA LYS A 283 0.17 -18.55 -20.22
C LYS A 283 -0.84 -18.46 -19.07
N LEU A 284 -1.37 -17.28 -18.85
CA LEU A 284 -2.31 -17.02 -17.75
C LEU A 284 -3.63 -17.78 -17.86
N SER A 285 -4.14 -17.97 -19.09
CA SER A 285 -5.37 -18.72 -19.32
C SER A 285 -5.27 -20.19 -18.89
N GLU A 286 -4.08 -20.76 -18.95
CA GLU A 286 -3.77 -22.12 -18.53
C GLU A 286 -3.39 -22.21 -17.04
N TYR A 287 -3.12 -21.06 -16.41
CA TYR A 287 -2.66 -20.98 -15.02
C TYR A 287 -3.86 -20.90 -14.06
N THR A 288 -4.39 -22.03 -13.69
CA THR A 288 -5.59 -22.16 -12.83
C THR A 288 -5.52 -21.47 -11.48
N PRO A 289 -4.38 -21.40 -10.76
CA PRO A 289 -4.30 -20.73 -9.46
C PRO A 289 -4.69 -19.24 -9.48
N LEU A 290 -4.42 -18.52 -10.58
CA LEU A 290 -4.79 -17.10 -10.67
C LEU A 290 -6.30 -16.87 -10.84
N GLY A 291 -7.03 -17.87 -11.33
CA GLY A 291 -8.48 -17.76 -11.50
C GLY A 291 -8.91 -16.61 -12.40
N ILE A 292 -8.13 -16.25 -13.43
CA ILE A 292 -8.41 -15.14 -14.35
C ILE A 292 -9.42 -15.48 -15.47
N SER A 293 -10.00 -16.68 -15.45
CA SER A 293 -10.99 -17.13 -16.45
C SER A 293 -12.16 -16.15 -16.64
N TRP A 294 -12.52 -15.42 -15.58
CA TRP A 294 -13.53 -14.37 -15.62
C TRP A 294 -13.17 -13.20 -16.55
N LEU A 295 -11.87 -12.94 -16.71
CA LEU A 295 -11.39 -11.88 -17.59
C LEU A 295 -11.43 -12.31 -19.06
N VAL A 296 -11.02 -13.56 -19.32
CA VAL A 296 -10.92 -14.14 -20.66
C VAL A 296 -12.29 -14.62 -21.15
N GLN A 297 -13.10 -15.17 -20.25
CA GLN A 297 -14.41 -15.75 -20.56
C GLN A 297 -15.49 -15.26 -19.57
N PRO A 298 -15.84 -13.98 -19.58
CA PRO A 298 -16.74 -13.39 -18.59
C PRO A 298 -18.18 -13.91 -18.66
N ARG A 299 -18.57 -14.50 -19.81
CA ARG A 299 -19.93 -15.00 -20.07
C ARG A 299 -20.14 -16.44 -19.60
N GLN A 300 -19.12 -17.14 -19.12
CA GLN A 300 -19.32 -18.49 -18.61
C GLN A 300 -20.20 -18.49 -17.36
N PRO A 301 -21.17 -19.41 -17.24
CA PRO A 301 -22.07 -19.51 -16.09
C PRO A 301 -21.31 -19.64 -14.75
N THR A 302 -20.16 -20.32 -14.77
CA THR A 302 -19.29 -20.52 -13.60
C THR A 302 -18.63 -19.26 -13.11
N ASN A 303 -18.52 -18.23 -13.96
CA ASN A 303 -17.82 -17.00 -13.61
C ASN A 303 -18.72 -15.93 -12.95
N GLY A 304 -20.04 -16.01 -13.11
CA GLY A 304 -21.03 -15.19 -12.39
C GLY A 304 -20.95 -13.67 -12.57
N LEU A 305 -19.90 -13.17 -13.26
CA LEU A 305 -19.59 -11.73 -13.31
C LEU A 305 -20.67 -10.91 -14.01
N LEU A 306 -21.27 -11.47 -15.06
CA LEU A 306 -22.26 -10.77 -15.88
C LEU A 306 -23.70 -11.18 -15.56
N HIS A 307 -23.92 -12.01 -14.55
CA HIS A 307 -25.25 -12.39 -14.08
C HIS A 307 -25.87 -11.28 -13.23
N LEU A 308 -26.47 -10.32 -13.90
CA LEU A 308 -27.30 -9.32 -13.24
C LEU A 308 -28.75 -9.80 -13.20
N SER A 309 -29.44 -9.47 -12.11
CA SER A 309 -30.87 -9.70 -11.97
C SER A 309 -31.70 -8.95 -13.04
N CYS A 310 -31.14 -7.90 -13.62
CA CYS A 310 -31.75 -7.09 -14.67
C CYS A 310 -31.27 -7.56 -16.05
N SER A 311 -32.17 -8.15 -16.86
CA SER A 311 -31.84 -8.63 -18.20
C SER A 311 -31.33 -7.55 -19.15
N LEU A 312 -31.87 -6.33 -19.06
CA LEU A 312 -31.43 -5.19 -19.88
C LEU A 312 -30.02 -4.77 -19.55
N CYS A 313 -29.67 -4.74 -18.26
CA CYS A 313 -28.32 -4.41 -17.82
C CYS A 313 -27.32 -5.52 -18.16
N SER A 314 -27.73 -6.80 -18.10
CA SER A 314 -26.88 -7.95 -18.43
C SER A 314 -26.41 -7.92 -19.89
N ALA A 315 -27.32 -7.70 -20.86
CA ALA A 315 -26.94 -7.58 -22.26
C ALA A 315 -25.98 -6.42 -22.51
N ARG A 316 -26.29 -5.24 -21.94
CA ARG A 316 -25.46 -4.05 -22.11
C ARG A 316 -24.11 -4.15 -21.41
N CYS A 317 -24.06 -4.84 -20.28
CA CYS A 317 -22.80 -5.15 -19.60
C CYS A 317 -21.88 -5.99 -20.48
N ALA A 318 -22.41 -7.00 -21.14
CA ALA A 318 -21.65 -7.85 -22.06
C ALA A 318 -21.03 -7.02 -23.21
N ASP A 319 -21.81 -6.16 -23.85
CA ASP A 319 -21.31 -5.31 -24.93
C ASP A 319 -20.27 -4.29 -24.45
N THR A 320 -20.49 -3.69 -23.28
CA THR A 320 -19.55 -2.76 -22.66
C THR A 320 -18.26 -3.47 -22.25
N TRP A 321 -18.37 -4.70 -21.75
CA TRP A 321 -17.23 -5.55 -21.41
C TRP A 321 -16.39 -5.85 -22.63
N ASP A 322 -17.00 -6.38 -23.69
CA ASP A 322 -16.32 -6.72 -24.94
C ASP A 322 -15.65 -5.49 -25.58
N THR A 323 -16.30 -4.32 -25.46
CA THR A 323 -15.72 -3.06 -25.96
C THR A 323 -14.52 -2.61 -25.13
N THR A 324 -14.55 -2.84 -23.81
CA THR A 324 -13.52 -2.35 -22.88
C THR A 324 -12.38 -3.36 -22.72
N PHE A 325 -12.72 -4.62 -22.45
CA PHE A 325 -11.74 -5.65 -22.09
C PHE A 325 -11.43 -6.60 -23.26
N GLY A 326 -12.39 -6.84 -24.16
CA GLY A 326 -12.19 -7.73 -25.31
C GLY A 326 -11.21 -7.21 -26.37
N LYS A 327 -10.96 -5.90 -26.38
CA LYS A 327 -10.00 -5.23 -27.29
C LYS A 327 -8.63 -5.00 -26.65
N LEU A 328 -8.38 -5.52 -25.48
CA LEU A 328 -7.12 -5.37 -24.76
C LEU A 328 -5.89 -5.76 -25.58
N GLY A 329 -6.02 -6.78 -26.43
CA GLY A 329 -4.94 -7.26 -27.29
C GLY A 329 -4.77 -6.53 -28.61
N THR A 330 -5.75 -5.69 -29.04
CA THR A 330 -5.74 -5.16 -30.41
C THR A 330 -5.34 -3.69 -30.53
N LEU A 331 -5.38 -2.91 -29.44
CA LEU A 331 -5.27 -1.45 -29.56
C LEU A 331 -3.90 -0.84 -29.30
N GLN A 332 -2.96 -1.49 -28.63
CA GLN A 332 -1.65 -0.86 -28.33
C GLN A 332 -0.42 -1.79 -28.23
N SER A 333 -0.56 -3.10 -28.28
CA SER A 333 0.61 -3.99 -28.32
C SER A 333 0.25 -5.34 -28.94
N ALA A 334 1.18 -5.93 -29.63
CA ALA A 334 1.10 -7.30 -30.16
C ALA A 334 1.08 -8.37 -29.04
N MET A 335 0.75 -8.00 -27.80
CA MET A 335 0.72 -8.91 -26.67
C MET A 335 -0.69 -9.45 -26.45
N PRO A 336 -0.86 -10.77 -26.39
CA PRO A 336 -2.13 -11.38 -26.07
C PRO A 336 -2.53 -11.05 -24.61
N LEU A 337 -3.84 -11.01 -24.34
CA LEU A 337 -4.42 -10.84 -23.01
C LEU A 337 -3.88 -11.86 -21.98
N ASP A 338 -3.38 -12.96 -22.49
CA ASP A 338 -2.81 -14.07 -21.75
C ASP A 338 -1.43 -13.80 -21.13
N ASP A 339 -0.83 -12.66 -21.46
CA ASP A 339 0.47 -12.26 -20.92
C ASP A 339 0.32 -11.54 -19.58
N VAL A 340 1.09 -11.97 -18.58
CA VAL A 340 1.10 -11.35 -17.22
C VAL A 340 1.30 -9.84 -17.25
N ARG A 341 2.05 -9.33 -18.24
CA ARG A 341 2.30 -7.91 -18.43
C ARG A 341 1.03 -7.09 -18.77
N GLN A 342 -0.03 -7.74 -19.24
CA GLN A 342 -1.30 -7.09 -19.53
C GLN A 342 -2.12 -6.83 -18.26
N LEU A 343 -1.91 -7.62 -17.22
CA LEU A 343 -2.66 -7.48 -15.96
C LEU A 343 -2.42 -6.14 -15.26
N ILE A 344 -1.23 -5.53 -15.47
CA ILE A 344 -0.93 -4.20 -14.90
C ILE A 344 -1.86 -3.09 -15.42
N HIS A 345 -2.52 -3.31 -16.54
CA HIS A 345 -3.46 -2.35 -17.12
C HIS A 345 -4.89 -2.49 -16.59
N LEU A 346 -5.17 -3.49 -15.76
CA LEU A 346 -6.51 -3.72 -15.19
C LEU A 346 -7.12 -2.50 -14.49
N PRO A 347 -6.40 -1.70 -13.67
CA PRO A 347 -6.98 -0.52 -13.05
C PRO A 347 -7.43 0.53 -14.09
N ARG A 348 -6.69 0.68 -15.19
CA ARG A 348 -7.06 1.56 -16.31
C ARG A 348 -8.33 1.06 -16.99
N TYR A 349 -8.39 -0.22 -17.32
CA TYR A 349 -9.56 -0.80 -17.99
C TYR A 349 -10.79 -0.77 -17.08
N ARG A 350 -10.61 -1.04 -15.81
CA ARG A 350 -11.67 -0.87 -14.80
C ARG A 350 -12.20 0.56 -14.79
N GLN A 351 -11.33 1.57 -14.88
CA GLN A 351 -11.73 2.97 -14.96
C GLN A 351 -12.47 3.31 -16.27
N MET A 352 -11.98 2.79 -17.40
CA MET A 352 -12.66 2.95 -18.70
C MET A 352 -14.06 2.32 -18.66
N PHE A 353 -14.17 1.15 -18.06
CA PHE A 353 -15.44 0.45 -17.87
C PHE A 353 -16.39 1.26 -16.98
N ALA A 354 -15.92 1.78 -15.85
CA ALA A 354 -16.68 2.66 -14.97
C ALA A 354 -17.16 3.93 -15.69
N LYS A 355 -16.31 4.55 -16.52
CA LYS A 355 -16.65 5.71 -17.34
C LYS A 355 -17.70 5.36 -18.39
N ALA A 356 -17.60 4.20 -19.03
CA ALA A 356 -18.58 3.71 -19.98
C ALA A 356 -19.93 3.46 -19.33
N ILE A 357 -19.99 2.87 -18.13
CA ILE A 357 -21.21 2.72 -17.34
C ILE A 357 -21.83 4.09 -17.01
N SER A 358 -21.01 5.07 -16.62
CA SER A 358 -21.47 6.38 -16.19
C SER A 358 -21.95 7.25 -17.36
N SER A 359 -21.34 7.13 -18.55
CA SER A 359 -21.57 7.99 -19.71
C SER A 359 -22.78 7.61 -20.54
N THR A 360 -23.24 6.36 -20.46
CA THR A 360 -24.32 5.83 -21.27
C THR A 360 -25.65 5.77 -20.50
N SER A 361 -26.75 5.67 -21.25
CA SER A 361 -28.09 5.46 -20.71
C SER A 361 -28.27 4.05 -20.10
N TRP A 362 -27.45 3.71 -19.11
CA TRP A 362 -27.67 2.48 -18.34
C TRP A 362 -28.97 2.58 -17.54
N PRO A 363 -29.88 1.62 -17.67
CA PRO A 363 -31.18 1.69 -17.01
C PRO A 363 -31.09 1.74 -15.47
N CYS A 364 -30.09 1.08 -14.89
CA CYS A 364 -29.91 0.92 -13.46
C CYS A 364 -28.47 1.27 -13.05
N LYS A 365 -28.02 2.52 -13.29
CA LYS A 365 -26.64 2.95 -12.99
C LYS A 365 -26.22 2.68 -11.56
N GLU A 366 -27.05 3.12 -10.61
CA GLU A 366 -26.74 3.08 -9.19
C GLU A 366 -26.71 1.65 -8.63
N LYS A 367 -27.60 0.77 -9.08
CA LYS A 367 -27.63 -0.62 -8.56
C LYS A 367 -26.76 -1.58 -9.36
N CYS A 368 -27.06 -1.71 -10.66
CA CYS A 368 -26.36 -2.71 -11.48
C CYS A 368 -24.94 -2.27 -11.84
N GLY A 369 -24.73 -0.98 -12.08
CA GLY A 369 -23.42 -0.45 -12.41
C GLY A 369 -22.42 -0.57 -11.26
N GLU A 370 -22.83 -0.21 -10.06
CA GLU A 370 -22.01 -0.35 -8.84
C GLU A 370 -21.75 -1.82 -8.50
N ALA A 371 -22.77 -2.67 -8.53
CA ALA A 371 -22.62 -4.10 -8.23
C ALA A 371 -21.60 -4.79 -9.17
N ILE A 372 -21.57 -4.41 -10.46
CA ILE A 372 -20.59 -4.96 -11.40
C ILE A 372 -19.20 -4.45 -11.05
N LEU A 373 -19.05 -3.15 -10.80
CA LEU A 373 -17.74 -2.58 -10.46
C LEU A 373 -17.19 -3.18 -9.19
N GLN A 374 -18.00 -3.37 -8.16
CA GLN A 374 -17.62 -4.06 -6.93
C GLN A 374 -17.22 -5.53 -7.22
N SER A 375 -17.95 -6.23 -8.08
CA SER A 375 -17.58 -7.59 -8.46
C SER A 375 -16.25 -7.65 -9.24
N VAL A 376 -15.99 -6.69 -10.12
CA VAL A 376 -14.69 -6.56 -10.81
C VAL A 376 -13.57 -6.29 -9.82
N ASP A 377 -13.78 -5.35 -8.89
CA ASP A 377 -12.78 -5.01 -7.87
C ASP A 377 -12.47 -6.19 -6.93
N ALA A 378 -13.48 -6.92 -6.49
CA ALA A 378 -13.32 -8.12 -5.66
C ALA A 378 -12.49 -9.20 -6.39
N ARG A 379 -12.70 -9.38 -7.71
CA ARG A 379 -11.93 -10.34 -8.51
C ARG A 379 -10.49 -9.90 -8.73
N ILE A 380 -10.25 -8.61 -8.94
CA ILE A 380 -8.88 -8.08 -9.02
C ILE A 380 -8.17 -8.27 -7.66
N ASN A 381 -8.86 -8.01 -6.54
CA ASN A 381 -8.30 -8.25 -5.21
C ASN A 381 -7.93 -9.73 -5.02
N LYS A 382 -8.84 -10.65 -5.36
CA LYS A 382 -8.59 -12.09 -5.29
C LYS A 382 -7.41 -12.52 -6.17
N MET A 383 -7.29 -11.98 -7.37
CA MET A 383 -6.12 -12.21 -8.23
C MET A 383 -4.83 -11.75 -7.56
N CYS A 384 -4.82 -10.57 -6.93
CA CYS A 384 -3.66 -10.08 -6.19
C CYS A 384 -3.31 -10.98 -5.00
N GLN A 385 -4.31 -11.48 -4.26
CA GLN A 385 -4.09 -12.45 -3.19
C GLN A 385 -3.45 -13.73 -3.74
N SER A 386 -3.98 -14.29 -4.82
CA SER A 386 -3.39 -15.48 -5.46
C SER A 386 -1.95 -15.24 -5.91
N LEU A 387 -1.63 -14.05 -6.42
CA LEU A 387 -0.24 -13.69 -6.77
C LEU A 387 0.67 -13.66 -5.54
N SER A 388 0.18 -13.19 -4.39
CA SER A 388 0.94 -13.21 -3.14
C SER A 388 1.16 -14.64 -2.61
N GLU A 389 0.17 -15.53 -2.78
CA GLU A 389 0.27 -16.95 -2.43
C GLU A 389 1.31 -17.66 -3.30
N ILE A 390 1.28 -17.42 -4.62
CA ILE A 390 2.29 -17.94 -5.56
C ILE A 390 3.69 -17.50 -5.14
N HIS A 391 3.87 -16.21 -4.85
CA HIS A 391 5.16 -15.72 -4.35
C HIS A 391 5.59 -16.47 -3.08
N ALA A 392 4.69 -16.62 -2.12
CA ALA A 392 4.99 -17.32 -0.86
C ALA A 392 5.40 -18.78 -1.08
N ASP A 393 4.78 -19.46 -2.05
CA ASP A 393 5.11 -20.84 -2.39
C ASP A 393 6.47 -20.94 -3.11
N LEU A 394 6.78 -20.02 -4.00
CA LEU A 394 8.09 -19.93 -4.65
C LEU A 394 9.23 -19.66 -3.65
N VAL A 395 8.97 -18.87 -2.61
CA VAL A 395 9.94 -18.62 -1.52
C VAL A 395 10.22 -19.89 -0.70
N LYS A 396 9.18 -20.72 -0.44
CA LYS A 396 9.31 -21.95 0.35
C LYS A 396 10.07 -23.05 -0.40
N THR A 397 10.09 -23.02 -1.73
CA THR A 397 10.67 -24.06 -2.57
C THR A 397 11.96 -23.55 -3.26
N PRO A 398 13.07 -23.33 -2.53
CA PRO A 398 14.32 -22.85 -3.12
C PRO A 398 14.88 -23.92 -4.07
N GLY A 399 14.63 -23.75 -5.37
CA GLY A 399 15.16 -24.59 -6.46
C GLY A 399 14.31 -25.81 -6.83
N GLY A 400 13.09 -25.96 -6.30
CA GLY A 400 12.17 -27.03 -6.68
C GLY A 400 11.13 -26.54 -7.68
N VAL A 401 11.11 -27.11 -8.88
CA VAL A 401 9.94 -27.10 -9.75
C VAL A 401 8.78 -27.71 -8.96
N SER A 402 7.65 -27.01 -8.87
CA SER A 402 6.45 -27.46 -8.18
C SER A 402 6.13 -28.92 -8.54
N GLU A 403 6.15 -29.84 -7.56
CA GLU A 403 5.73 -31.24 -7.77
C GLU A 403 4.24 -31.37 -8.17
N ASN A 404 3.48 -30.28 -8.17
CA ASN A 404 2.07 -30.26 -8.56
C ASN A 404 1.81 -30.09 -10.07
N ALA A 405 2.83 -30.01 -10.90
CA ALA A 405 2.69 -30.12 -12.35
C ALA A 405 2.64 -31.59 -12.84
N GLY A 406 2.12 -32.48 -12.00
CA GLY A 406 1.95 -33.90 -12.28
C GLY A 406 0.71 -34.19 -13.13
N VAL A 407 0.64 -33.67 -14.38
CA VAL A 407 -0.08 -34.32 -15.45
C VAL A 407 0.96 -34.82 -16.45
N GLY A 408 1.28 -36.10 -16.33
CA GLY A 408 2.21 -36.81 -17.20
C GLY A 408 1.80 -36.61 -18.66
N ILE A 409 2.66 -35.93 -19.41
CA ILE A 409 2.65 -36.00 -20.87
C ILE A 409 3.43 -37.28 -21.18
N PRO A 410 2.84 -38.32 -21.76
CA PRO A 410 3.57 -39.47 -22.23
C PRO A 410 4.43 -39.01 -23.43
N TYR A 411 5.73 -39.06 -23.28
CA TYR A 411 6.65 -39.02 -24.43
C TYR A 411 6.34 -40.23 -25.30
N VAL A 412 5.75 -40.00 -26.46
CA VAL A 412 5.72 -40.95 -27.56
C VAL A 412 7.02 -40.73 -28.34
N ILE A 413 7.85 -41.74 -28.29
CA ILE A 413 9.07 -41.89 -29.13
C ILE A 413 8.68 -42.04 -30.60
#